data_292c517c82dde0e5d3f622603ac9a1bd
#
_entry.id   292c517c82dde0e5d3f622603ac9a1bd
#
_cell.length_a   1.000
_cell.length_b   1.000
_cell.length_c   1.000
_cell.angle_alpha   90.00
_cell.angle_beta   90.00
_cell.angle_gamma   90.00
#
_symmetry.space_group_name_H-M   'P 1'
#
loop_
_entity.id
_entity.type
_entity.pdbx_description
1 polymer ?
#
loop_
_entity_poly.entity_id
_entity_poly.type
_entity_poly.pdbx_seq_one_letter_code
_entity_poly.pdbx_strand_id
1 'polypeptide(L)'
;MHLRELFLREDDRATAVFAFGRFNPPTIGHQKLLQKVIAMTKQVNGKGYIFLSQKQNNKTDPLNFKEKQDYLKMFYPQLAIGDAGVKTIIQALQKIQAEGRTRIVMVAGSDRVEEFAKLLNQYNGKPDKAGNDLYKFDSIDVVSAGERDPDQEGASGASASKARELAAKGQEHEFSKIIMGGNTGKKLYDIIQDRLGKQIDENNKKLYNENMEDAKPTVYLDMDGVLADFFGG
;
A
#
# COMPACT_ATOMS: atom_id res chain seq x y z
N MET A 1 -3.47 17.49 27.49
CA MET A 1 -4.62 16.60 27.68
C MET A 1 -4.10 15.17 27.76
N HIS A 2 -4.24 14.48 28.90
CA HIS A 2 -3.63 13.17 29.10
C HIS A 2 -4.42 12.11 28.32
N LEU A 3 -3.73 11.30 27.52
CA LEU A 3 -4.30 10.14 26.80
C LEU A 3 -5.18 9.22 27.69
N ARG A 4 -4.93 9.23 29.00
CA ARG A 4 -5.66 8.44 29.98
C ARG A 4 -7.12 8.91 30.18
N GLU A 5 -7.42 10.19 29.98
CA GLU A 5 -8.79 10.73 30.12
C GLU A 5 -9.69 10.49 28.91
N LEU A 6 -9.09 10.24 27.73
CA LEU A 6 -9.82 9.91 26.52
C LEU A 6 -10.49 8.53 26.55
N PHE A 7 -10.03 7.62 27.41
CA PHE A 7 -10.36 6.20 27.36
C PHE A 7 -11.27 5.70 28.49
N LEU A 8 -11.79 6.55 29.35
CA LEU A 8 -12.62 6.14 30.50
C LEU A 8 -14.13 6.38 30.29
N ARG A 9 -14.66 6.20 29.05
CA ARG A 9 -16.11 6.32 28.80
C ARG A 9 -16.74 4.95 28.57
N GLU A 10 -17.95 4.77 29.11
CA GLU A 10 -18.71 3.51 29.27
C GLU A 10 -19.03 2.71 28.01
N ASP A 11 -18.70 3.16 26.80
CA ASP A 11 -18.98 2.43 25.55
C ASP A 11 -17.72 2.15 24.73
N ASP A 12 -16.80 1.38 25.32
CA ASP A 12 -15.56 0.97 24.65
C ASP A 12 -15.77 0.15 23.38
N ARG A 13 -16.91 -0.55 23.25
CA ARG A 13 -17.25 -1.33 22.06
C ARG A 13 -17.58 -0.47 20.84
N ALA A 14 -17.88 0.81 21.06
CA ALA A 14 -18.16 1.77 19.98
C ALA A 14 -16.90 2.26 19.26
N THR A 15 -15.70 1.95 19.76
CA THR A 15 -14.45 2.43 19.18
C THR A 15 -13.90 1.46 18.15
N ALA A 16 -13.53 1.98 16.97
CA ALA A 16 -12.73 1.28 15.98
C ALA A 16 -11.29 1.82 15.96
N VAL A 17 -10.32 0.93 15.94
CA VAL A 17 -8.92 1.28 15.70
C VAL A 17 -8.54 0.79 14.31
N PHE A 18 -8.02 1.68 13.45
CA PHE A 18 -7.71 1.26 12.09
C PHE A 18 -6.41 1.84 11.55
N ALA A 19 -5.87 1.17 10.54
CA ALA A 19 -4.85 1.72 9.67
C ALA A 19 -5.25 1.50 8.20
N PHE A 20 -4.80 2.41 7.32
CA PHE A 20 -4.97 2.33 5.88
C PHE A 20 -3.61 2.42 5.20
N GLY A 21 -3.29 1.46 4.32
CA GLY A 21 -1.97 1.43 3.70
C GLY A 21 -1.87 0.60 2.43
N ARG A 22 -0.74 0.75 1.74
CA ARG A 22 -0.44 0.00 0.49
C ARG A 22 -0.01 -1.44 0.77
N PHE A 23 0.86 -1.66 1.75
CA PHE A 23 1.42 -2.98 2.10
C PHE A 23 1.93 -3.75 0.87
N ASN A 24 2.72 -3.11 0.03
CA ASN A 24 3.10 -3.66 -1.27
C ASN A 24 4.63 -3.69 -1.50
N PRO A 25 5.33 -4.70 -0.93
CA PRO A 25 4.85 -5.77 -0.04
C PRO A 25 4.74 -5.37 1.45
N PRO A 26 4.12 -6.21 2.30
CA PRO A 26 4.19 -6.09 3.75
C PRO A 26 5.61 -6.33 4.26
N THR A 27 6.19 -5.33 4.93
CA THR A 27 7.56 -5.39 5.48
C THR A 27 7.55 -5.35 7.00
N ILE A 28 8.69 -5.64 7.64
CA ILE A 28 8.85 -5.50 9.10
C ILE A 28 8.61 -4.05 9.57
N GLY A 29 8.82 -3.04 8.71
CA GLY A 29 8.41 -1.65 9.01
C GLY A 29 6.89 -1.49 9.19
N HIS A 30 6.08 -2.24 8.45
CA HIS A 30 4.63 -2.28 8.65
C HIS A 30 4.23 -3.03 9.93
N GLN A 31 5.07 -3.93 10.43
CA GLN A 31 4.78 -4.69 11.65
C GLN A 31 4.57 -3.77 12.86
N LYS A 32 5.36 -2.70 12.99
CA LYS A 32 5.19 -1.69 14.05
C LYS A 32 3.78 -1.07 14.00
N LEU A 33 3.32 -0.71 12.78
CA LEU A 33 1.98 -0.16 12.57
C LEU A 33 0.88 -1.15 13.02
N LEU A 34 0.99 -2.41 12.61
CA LEU A 34 0.02 -3.46 12.95
C LEU A 34 0.01 -3.76 14.46
N GLN A 35 1.18 -3.83 15.08
CA GLN A 35 1.32 -4.00 16.54
C GLN A 35 0.70 -2.84 17.31
N LYS A 36 0.86 -1.60 16.82
CA LYS A 36 0.24 -0.42 17.42
C LYS A 36 -1.28 -0.47 17.30
N VAL A 37 -1.82 -0.89 16.14
CA VAL A 37 -3.27 -1.12 15.99
C VAL A 37 -3.77 -2.14 17.02
N ILE A 38 -3.08 -3.27 17.20
CA ILE A 38 -3.45 -4.29 18.18
C ILE A 38 -3.41 -3.74 19.62
N ALA A 39 -2.33 -3.05 19.96
CA ALA A 39 -2.17 -2.47 21.29
C ALA A 39 -3.30 -1.46 21.61
N MET A 40 -3.58 -0.55 20.67
CA MET A 40 -4.65 0.43 20.82
C MET A 40 -6.02 -0.24 20.87
N THR A 41 -6.27 -1.26 20.03
CA THR A 41 -7.53 -2.03 20.04
C THR A 41 -7.79 -2.66 21.40
N LYS A 42 -6.76 -3.24 22.03
CA LYS A 42 -6.86 -3.80 23.39
C LYS A 42 -7.09 -2.70 24.43
N GLN A 43 -6.39 -1.57 24.30
CA GLN A 43 -6.49 -0.46 25.24
C GLN A 43 -7.89 0.14 25.29
N VAL A 44 -8.55 0.27 24.12
CA VAL A 44 -9.90 0.84 24.02
C VAL A 44 -11.00 -0.24 24.01
N ASN A 45 -10.67 -1.49 24.23
CA ASN A 45 -11.59 -2.64 24.13
C ASN A 45 -12.46 -2.62 22.86
N GLY A 46 -11.90 -2.11 21.76
CA GLY A 46 -12.58 -1.87 20.50
C GLY A 46 -12.39 -2.98 19.48
N LYS A 47 -12.59 -2.64 18.18
CA LYS A 47 -12.32 -3.54 17.05
C LYS A 47 -11.22 -2.99 16.16
N GLY A 48 -10.26 -3.84 15.81
CA GLY A 48 -9.11 -3.47 14.98
C GLY A 48 -9.32 -3.80 13.50
N TYR A 49 -8.97 -2.84 12.62
CA TYR A 49 -9.11 -2.97 11.17
C TYR A 49 -7.83 -2.59 10.47
N ILE A 50 -7.52 -3.30 9.39
CA ILE A 50 -6.47 -2.93 8.44
C ILE A 50 -7.08 -2.85 7.06
N PHE A 51 -7.17 -1.65 6.50
CA PHE A 51 -7.63 -1.45 5.14
C PHE A 51 -6.45 -1.37 4.17
N LEU A 52 -6.61 -2.03 3.04
CA LEU A 52 -5.56 -2.20 2.04
C LEU A 52 -5.91 -1.42 0.79
N SER A 53 -4.96 -0.62 0.29
CA SER A 53 -5.08 -0.02 -1.03
C SER A 53 -5.26 -1.12 -2.09
N GLN A 54 -6.18 -0.89 -3.03
CA GLN A 54 -6.44 -1.83 -4.13
C GLN A 54 -5.68 -1.47 -5.40
N LYS A 55 -4.85 -0.41 -5.35
CA LYS A 55 -3.99 -0.06 -6.47
C LYS A 55 -3.03 -1.20 -6.78
N GLN A 56 -2.95 -1.56 -8.05
CA GLN A 56 -2.03 -2.55 -8.59
C GLN A 56 -1.37 -2.03 -9.86
N ASN A 57 -0.07 -2.20 -9.95
CA ASN A 57 0.74 -2.02 -11.15
C ASN A 57 2.06 -2.77 -10.97
N ASN A 58 2.68 -3.19 -12.06
CA ASN A 58 3.89 -4.01 -12.00
C ASN A 58 5.12 -3.29 -11.44
N LYS A 59 5.13 -1.96 -11.35
CA LYS A 59 6.29 -1.16 -10.90
C LYS A 59 6.28 -0.86 -9.41
N THR A 60 5.21 -0.26 -8.92
CA THR A 60 5.15 0.28 -7.55
C THR A 60 4.24 -0.50 -6.62
N ASP A 61 3.29 -1.24 -7.18
CA ASP A 61 2.30 -1.99 -6.43
C ASP A 61 2.09 -3.39 -7.06
N PRO A 62 3.15 -4.24 -7.13
CA PRO A 62 3.11 -5.52 -7.84
C PRO A 62 2.13 -6.53 -7.25
N LEU A 63 1.85 -6.48 -5.95
CA LEU A 63 0.89 -7.39 -5.32
C LEU A 63 -0.54 -6.88 -5.47
N ASN A 64 -1.47 -7.79 -5.82
CA ASN A 64 -2.88 -7.49 -5.82
C ASN A 64 -3.48 -7.47 -4.41
N PHE A 65 -4.74 -7.06 -4.30
CA PHE A 65 -5.43 -6.96 -3.02
C PHE A 65 -5.49 -8.30 -2.26
N LYS A 66 -5.84 -9.38 -2.96
CA LYS A 66 -6.01 -10.71 -2.36
C LYS A 66 -4.70 -11.28 -1.82
N GLU A 67 -3.60 -11.12 -2.55
CA GLU A 67 -2.27 -11.57 -2.13
C GLU A 67 -1.82 -10.88 -0.85
N LYS A 68 -2.02 -9.55 -0.75
CA LYS A 68 -1.72 -8.79 0.45
C LYS A 68 -2.61 -9.19 1.63
N GLN A 69 -3.90 -9.35 1.37
CA GLN A 69 -4.88 -9.73 2.40
C GLN A 69 -4.56 -11.10 2.99
N ASP A 70 -4.36 -12.10 2.13
CA ASP A 70 -4.08 -13.47 2.57
C ASP A 70 -2.78 -13.54 3.37
N TYR A 71 -1.75 -12.82 2.89
CA TYR A 71 -0.47 -12.78 3.58
C TYR A 71 -0.58 -12.16 4.97
N LEU A 72 -1.24 -11.01 5.10
CA LEU A 72 -1.40 -10.35 6.39
C LEU A 72 -2.29 -11.14 7.36
N LYS A 73 -3.32 -11.82 6.87
CA LYS A 73 -4.19 -12.68 7.69
C LYS A 73 -3.45 -13.86 8.33
N MET A 74 -2.38 -14.35 7.70
CA MET A 74 -1.54 -15.40 8.29
C MET A 74 -0.90 -14.98 9.61
N PHE A 75 -0.52 -13.70 9.74
CA PHE A 75 0.18 -13.19 10.92
C PHE A 75 -0.74 -12.46 11.91
N TYR A 76 -1.87 -11.95 11.45
CA TYR A 76 -2.77 -11.11 12.24
C TYR A 76 -4.24 -11.53 12.12
N PRO A 77 -4.58 -12.80 12.43
CA PRO A 77 -5.96 -13.31 12.30
C PRO A 77 -6.96 -12.60 13.21
N GLN A 78 -6.49 -11.93 14.27
CA GLN A 78 -7.31 -11.16 15.22
C GLN A 78 -7.79 -9.81 14.69
N LEU A 79 -7.23 -9.32 13.56
CA LEU A 79 -7.62 -8.07 12.94
C LEU A 79 -8.57 -8.30 11.76
N ALA A 80 -9.51 -7.40 11.55
CA ALA A 80 -10.30 -7.34 10.33
C ALA A 80 -9.44 -6.78 9.19
N ILE A 81 -8.89 -7.65 8.34
CA ILE A 81 -7.93 -7.29 7.30
C ILE A 81 -8.58 -7.28 5.94
N GLY A 82 -8.58 -6.10 5.31
CA GLY A 82 -9.01 -5.85 3.95
C GLY A 82 -10.53 -6.07 3.75
N ASP A 83 -11.09 -5.24 2.91
CA ASP A 83 -12.45 -5.37 2.41
C ASP A 83 -12.43 -4.98 0.93
N ALA A 84 -12.92 -5.86 0.07
CA ALA A 84 -12.90 -5.65 -1.39
C ALA A 84 -13.76 -4.45 -1.83
N GLY A 85 -14.76 -4.07 -1.06
CA GLY A 85 -15.60 -2.89 -1.29
C GLY A 85 -14.93 -1.58 -0.89
N VAL A 86 -13.80 -1.62 -0.15
CA VAL A 86 -13.14 -0.44 0.40
C VAL A 86 -11.87 -0.11 -0.40
N LYS A 87 -11.91 0.96 -1.18
CA LYS A 87 -10.78 1.43 -2.02
C LYS A 87 -10.12 2.70 -1.48
N THR A 88 -10.83 3.47 -0.67
CA THR A 88 -10.39 4.77 -0.15
C THR A 88 -10.55 4.83 1.36
N ILE A 89 -9.86 5.78 1.99
CA ILE A 89 -10.00 6.03 3.42
C ILE A 89 -11.43 6.46 3.80
N ILE A 90 -12.11 7.21 2.94
CA ILE A 90 -13.51 7.62 3.16
C ILE A 90 -14.42 6.38 3.21
N GLN A 91 -14.26 5.46 2.24
CA GLN A 91 -15.03 4.21 2.25
C GLN A 91 -14.71 3.33 3.48
N ALA A 92 -13.46 3.38 3.98
CA ALA A 92 -13.10 2.70 5.23
C ALA A 92 -13.89 3.27 6.42
N LEU A 93 -13.99 4.60 6.51
CA LEU A 93 -14.76 5.28 7.55
C LEU A 93 -16.25 4.97 7.45
N GLN A 94 -16.82 5.03 6.25
CA GLN A 94 -18.22 4.67 5.99
C GLN A 94 -18.52 3.23 6.42
N LYS A 95 -17.63 2.30 6.10
CA LYS A 95 -17.77 0.90 6.53
C LYS A 95 -17.72 0.77 8.06
N ILE A 96 -16.78 1.43 8.72
CA ILE A 96 -16.65 1.43 10.18
C ILE A 96 -17.94 1.99 10.82
N GLN A 97 -18.47 3.08 10.28
CA GLN A 97 -19.73 3.68 10.75
C GLN A 97 -20.93 2.76 10.53
N ALA A 98 -21.01 2.09 9.36
CA ALA A 98 -22.06 1.13 9.07
C ALA A 98 -22.04 -0.10 10.01
N GLU A 99 -20.89 -0.42 10.64
CA GLU A 99 -20.78 -1.42 11.69
C GLU A 99 -21.16 -0.89 13.10
N GLY A 100 -21.73 0.31 13.18
CA GLY A 100 -22.21 0.92 14.43
C GLY A 100 -21.11 1.50 15.31
N ARG A 101 -19.90 1.76 14.76
CA ARG A 101 -18.82 2.41 15.50
C ARG A 101 -19.03 3.92 15.48
N THR A 102 -18.93 4.54 16.66
CA THR A 102 -19.13 6.00 16.82
C THR A 102 -17.84 6.75 17.11
N ARG A 103 -16.76 6.04 17.43
CA ARG A 103 -15.42 6.62 17.68
C ARG A 103 -14.38 5.91 16.88
N ILE A 104 -13.39 6.64 16.39
CA ILE A 104 -12.28 6.06 15.65
C ILE A 104 -10.93 6.55 16.15
N VAL A 105 -9.95 5.64 16.12
CA VAL A 105 -8.54 5.92 16.30
C VAL A 105 -7.80 5.41 15.07
N MET A 106 -7.26 6.32 14.27
CA MET A 106 -6.40 5.96 13.15
C MET A 106 -4.95 5.84 13.62
N VAL A 107 -4.29 4.74 13.25
CA VAL A 107 -2.85 4.60 13.45
C VAL A 107 -2.14 4.89 12.13
N ALA A 108 -1.22 5.85 12.14
CA ALA A 108 -0.47 6.30 10.96
C ALA A 108 1.04 6.38 11.24
N GLY A 109 1.86 6.53 10.20
CA GLY A 109 3.26 6.90 10.36
C GLY A 109 3.37 8.29 10.99
N SER A 110 4.45 8.55 11.76
CA SER A 110 4.65 9.82 12.47
C SER A 110 4.59 11.03 11.54
N ASP A 111 5.12 10.87 10.33
CA ASP A 111 5.17 11.88 9.27
C ASP A 111 3.80 12.30 8.71
N ARG A 112 2.73 11.55 9.02
CA ARG A 112 1.40 11.76 8.44
C ARG A 112 0.28 11.99 9.46
N VAL A 113 0.61 11.99 10.74
CA VAL A 113 -0.39 12.13 11.81
C VAL A 113 -1.17 13.43 11.70
N GLU A 114 -0.48 14.56 11.54
CA GLU A 114 -1.10 15.89 11.45
C GLU A 114 -1.96 16.03 10.18
N GLU A 115 -1.44 15.56 9.04
CA GLU A 115 -2.16 15.56 7.76
C GLU A 115 -3.48 14.80 7.88
N PHE A 116 -3.45 13.56 8.40
CA PHE A 116 -4.65 12.76 8.57
C PHE A 116 -5.58 13.31 9.65
N ALA A 117 -5.07 13.80 10.77
CA ALA A 117 -5.90 14.40 11.80
C ALA A 117 -6.70 15.59 11.24
N LYS A 118 -6.04 16.48 10.50
CA LYS A 118 -6.68 17.61 9.84
C LYS A 118 -7.71 17.15 8.81
N LEU A 119 -7.32 16.24 7.91
CA LEU A 119 -8.18 15.74 6.84
C LEU A 119 -9.45 15.09 7.38
N LEU A 120 -9.29 14.14 8.31
CA LEU A 120 -10.42 13.36 8.81
C LEU A 120 -11.39 14.21 9.63
N ASN A 121 -10.88 15.12 10.48
CA ASN A 121 -11.74 16.01 11.24
C ASN A 121 -12.43 17.07 10.36
N GLN A 122 -11.76 17.53 9.29
CA GLN A 122 -12.33 18.50 8.35
C GLN A 122 -13.59 17.98 7.66
N TYR A 123 -13.66 16.67 7.36
CA TYR A 123 -14.78 16.07 6.64
C TYR A 123 -15.80 15.35 7.53
N ASN A 124 -15.58 15.32 8.84
CA ASN A 124 -16.50 14.71 9.79
C ASN A 124 -17.83 15.50 9.85
N GLY A 125 -18.95 14.84 9.55
CA GLY A 125 -20.28 15.45 9.47
C GLY A 125 -20.49 16.39 8.27
N LYS A 126 -19.57 16.39 7.26
CA LYS A 126 -19.80 17.14 6.03
C LYS A 126 -20.63 16.33 5.04
N PRO A 127 -21.56 17.00 4.32
CA PRO A 127 -22.40 16.34 3.34
C PRO A 127 -21.58 15.90 2.11
N ASP A 128 -22.00 14.79 1.55
CA ASP A 128 -21.64 14.35 0.21
C ASP A 128 -22.45 15.12 -0.86
N LYS A 129 -22.27 14.74 -2.14
CA LYS A 129 -23.02 15.36 -3.25
C LYS A 129 -24.54 15.11 -3.21
N ALA A 130 -24.99 14.11 -2.45
CA ALA A 130 -26.39 13.77 -2.28
C ALA A 130 -27.01 14.38 -1.01
N GLY A 131 -26.21 15.11 -0.23
CA GLY A 131 -26.63 15.77 1.01
C GLY A 131 -26.58 14.88 2.25
N ASN A 132 -26.05 13.66 2.16
CA ASN A 132 -25.84 12.77 3.31
C ASN A 132 -24.46 13.02 3.91
N ASP A 133 -24.30 12.81 5.22
CA ASP A 133 -22.99 12.88 5.86
C ASP A 133 -22.01 11.91 5.18
N LEU A 134 -20.84 12.41 4.77
CA LEU A 134 -19.75 11.57 4.24
C LEU A 134 -19.39 10.47 5.23
N TYR A 135 -19.26 10.83 6.47
CA TYR A 135 -19.21 10.03 7.69
C TYR A 135 -19.39 10.95 8.89
N LYS A 136 -19.79 10.37 10.03
CA LYS A 136 -20.00 11.13 11.25
C LYS A 136 -19.61 10.29 12.45
N PHE A 137 -18.61 10.75 13.20
CA PHE A 137 -18.11 10.11 14.41
C PHE A 137 -18.12 11.12 15.57
N ASP A 138 -18.33 10.62 16.78
CA ASP A 138 -18.27 11.42 18.01
C ASP A 138 -16.85 11.91 18.28
N SER A 139 -15.84 11.09 17.95
CA SER A 139 -14.43 11.47 18.01
C SER A 139 -13.60 10.79 16.93
N ILE A 140 -12.59 11.53 16.46
CA ILE A 140 -11.60 11.08 15.48
C ILE A 140 -10.23 11.43 16.04
N ASP A 141 -9.47 10.41 16.40
CA ASP A 141 -8.10 10.53 16.86
C ASP A 141 -7.14 9.93 15.86
N VAL A 142 -5.97 10.54 15.70
CA VAL A 142 -4.88 9.99 14.87
C VAL A 142 -3.63 9.88 15.74
N VAL A 143 -3.09 8.67 15.82
CA VAL A 143 -1.93 8.38 16.66
C VAL A 143 -0.77 7.84 15.83
N SER A 144 0.45 8.15 16.26
CA SER A 144 1.65 7.65 15.62
C SER A 144 1.90 6.17 15.93
N ALA A 145 2.33 5.43 14.91
CA ALA A 145 2.89 4.08 15.05
C ALA A 145 4.34 4.09 15.57
N GLY A 146 4.92 5.26 15.80
CA GLY A 146 6.32 5.51 16.10
C GLY A 146 7.08 6.06 14.90
N GLU A 147 8.27 6.58 15.16
CA GLU A 147 9.11 7.16 14.13
C GLU A 147 9.62 6.10 13.15
N ARG A 148 9.69 6.50 11.88
CA ARG A 148 10.49 5.83 10.87
C ARG A 148 11.87 6.45 10.90
N ASP A 149 12.84 5.69 11.32
CA ASP A 149 14.23 6.05 11.11
C ASP A 149 14.69 5.42 9.77
N PRO A 150 14.86 6.21 8.71
CA PRO A 150 15.27 5.69 7.41
C PRO A 150 16.71 5.12 7.43
N ASP A 151 17.52 5.51 8.40
CA ASP A 151 18.94 5.19 8.48
C ASP A 151 19.24 4.01 9.44
N GLN A 152 18.27 3.53 10.19
CA GLN A 152 18.46 2.36 11.07
C GLN A 152 18.44 1.05 10.29
N GLU A 153 19.46 0.24 10.50
CA GLU A 153 19.43 -1.19 10.12
C GLU A 153 18.32 -1.91 10.87
N GLY A 154 17.45 -2.62 10.13
CA GLY A 154 16.34 -3.38 10.70
C GLY A 154 14.96 -2.81 10.38
N ALA A 155 14.01 -2.93 11.34
CA ALA A 155 12.59 -2.64 11.11
C ALA A 155 12.28 -1.20 10.66
N SER A 156 13.10 -0.22 11.05
CA SER A 156 12.90 1.20 10.71
C SER A 156 13.29 1.52 9.28
N GLY A 157 14.35 0.88 8.74
CA GLY A 157 14.80 1.03 7.35
C GLY A 157 14.07 0.14 6.33
N ALA A 158 13.26 -0.82 6.79
CA ALA A 158 12.58 -1.78 5.92
C ALA A 158 11.40 -1.14 5.20
N SER A 159 11.62 -0.61 4.00
CA SER A 159 10.57 -0.04 3.16
C SER A 159 10.09 -1.02 2.10
N ALA A 160 8.82 -0.86 1.67
CA ALA A 160 8.28 -1.63 0.55
C ALA A 160 9.02 -1.35 -0.77
N SER A 161 9.56 -0.14 -0.95
CA SER A 161 10.39 0.21 -2.11
C SER A 161 11.68 -0.56 -2.12
N LYS A 162 12.37 -0.66 -0.98
CA LYS A 162 13.59 -1.46 -0.84
C LYS A 162 13.34 -2.94 -1.09
N ALA A 163 12.24 -3.48 -0.56
CA ALA A 163 11.86 -4.87 -0.81
C ALA A 163 11.67 -5.15 -2.31
N ARG A 164 10.98 -4.26 -3.04
CA ARG A 164 10.83 -4.41 -4.50
C ARG A 164 12.17 -4.31 -5.24
N GLU A 165 13.04 -3.40 -4.82
CA GLU A 165 14.39 -3.28 -5.40
C GLU A 165 15.20 -4.59 -5.22
N LEU A 166 15.18 -5.17 -4.02
CA LEU A 166 15.86 -6.43 -3.73
C LEU A 166 15.31 -7.60 -4.56
N ALA A 167 13.98 -7.66 -4.71
CA ALA A 167 13.35 -8.65 -5.57
C ALA A 167 13.74 -8.48 -7.05
N ALA A 168 13.76 -7.24 -7.55
CA ALA A 168 14.18 -6.94 -8.92
C ALA A 168 15.65 -7.33 -9.20
N LYS A 169 16.51 -7.24 -8.18
CA LYS A 169 17.92 -7.61 -8.26
C LYS A 169 18.19 -9.11 -8.02
N GLY A 170 17.17 -9.93 -7.77
CA GLY A 170 17.34 -11.34 -7.46
C GLY A 170 17.91 -11.61 -6.06
N GLN A 171 17.88 -10.64 -5.13
CA GLN A 171 18.46 -10.72 -3.80
C GLN A 171 17.47 -11.30 -2.78
N GLU A 172 17.10 -12.57 -2.93
CA GLU A 172 16.09 -13.24 -2.09
C GLU A 172 16.43 -13.22 -0.61
N HIS A 173 17.71 -13.50 -0.27
CA HIS A 173 18.15 -13.53 1.12
C HIS A 173 17.99 -12.17 1.81
N GLU A 174 18.38 -11.07 1.16
CA GLU A 174 18.22 -9.73 1.70
C GLU A 174 16.74 -9.31 1.75
N PHE A 175 15.94 -9.71 0.76
CA PHE A 175 14.49 -9.52 0.77
C PHE A 175 13.86 -10.19 2.00
N SER A 176 14.26 -11.44 2.32
CA SER A 176 13.73 -12.17 3.46
C SER A 176 14.01 -11.50 4.81
N LYS A 177 15.08 -10.71 4.92
CA LYS A 177 15.42 -9.97 6.15
C LYS A 177 14.47 -8.80 6.42
N ILE A 178 13.87 -8.23 5.39
CA ILE A 178 13.04 -7.01 5.52
C ILE A 178 11.55 -7.25 5.29
N ILE A 179 11.19 -8.43 4.78
CA ILE A 179 9.78 -8.79 4.62
C ILE A 179 9.20 -9.30 5.94
N MET A 180 7.92 -9.02 6.19
CA MET A 180 7.21 -9.58 7.33
C MET A 180 7.19 -11.10 7.23
N GLY A 181 7.56 -11.79 8.33
CA GLY A 181 7.60 -13.27 8.36
C GLY A 181 8.84 -13.89 7.74
N GLY A 182 9.84 -13.11 7.32
CA GLY A 182 11.12 -13.63 6.86
C GLY A 182 10.99 -14.60 5.69
N ASN A 183 11.49 -15.82 5.84
CA ASN A 183 11.46 -16.87 4.80
C ASN A 183 10.04 -17.26 4.34
N THR A 184 9.00 -17.02 5.15
CA THR A 184 7.60 -17.19 4.72
C THR A 184 7.23 -16.26 3.56
N GLY A 185 8.01 -15.19 3.35
CA GLY A 185 7.85 -14.23 2.26
C GLY A 185 8.28 -14.72 0.89
N LYS A 186 8.83 -15.95 0.76
CA LYS A 186 9.32 -16.44 -0.54
C LYS A 186 8.25 -16.38 -1.64
N LYS A 187 7.03 -16.78 -1.36
CA LYS A 187 5.94 -16.68 -2.33
C LYS A 187 5.69 -15.24 -2.82
N LEU A 188 5.79 -14.26 -1.92
CA LEU A 188 5.69 -12.85 -2.32
C LEU A 188 6.89 -12.39 -3.15
N TYR A 189 8.08 -12.87 -2.80
CA TYR A 189 9.30 -12.63 -3.58
C TYR A 189 9.14 -13.08 -5.02
N ASP A 190 8.74 -14.35 -5.23
CA ASP A 190 8.57 -14.95 -6.56
C ASP A 190 7.52 -14.17 -7.39
N ILE A 191 6.38 -13.80 -6.79
CA ILE A 191 5.35 -13.01 -7.46
C ILE A 191 5.87 -11.61 -7.85
N ILE A 192 6.59 -10.95 -6.96
CA ILE A 192 7.10 -9.60 -7.20
C ILE A 192 8.18 -9.64 -8.27
N GLN A 193 9.09 -10.60 -8.21
CA GLN A 193 10.15 -10.77 -9.20
C GLN A 193 9.59 -11.04 -10.60
N ASP A 194 8.62 -11.95 -10.73
CA ASP A 194 7.96 -12.26 -12.01
C ASP A 194 7.29 -11.00 -12.61
N ARG A 195 6.58 -10.23 -11.82
CA ARG A 195 5.88 -9.03 -12.30
C ARG A 195 6.80 -7.87 -12.65
N LEU A 196 7.88 -7.69 -11.89
CA LEU A 196 8.91 -6.68 -12.21
C LEU A 196 9.72 -7.09 -13.44
N GLY A 197 10.04 -8.39 -13.61
CA GLY A 197 10.72 -8.92 -14.78
C GLY A 197 9.91 -8.72 -16.06
N LYS A 198 8.64 -9.06 -16.07
CA LYS A 198 7.74 -8.85 -17.22
C LYS A 198 7.69 -7.39 -17.68
N GLN A 199 7.75 -6.43 -16.75
CA GLN A 199 7.77 -5.01 -17.12
C GLN A 199 9.06 -4.59 -17.83
N ILE A 200 10.20 -5.16 -17.42
CA ILE A 200 11.48 -4.91 -18.09
C ILE A 200 11.41 -5.40 -19.54
N ASP A 201 10.86 -6.60 -19.75
CA ASP A 201 10.70 -7.19 -21.09
C ASP A 201 9.73 -6.38 -21.97
N GLU A 202 8.61 -5.90 -21.40
CA GLU A 202 7.66 -5.05 -22.12
C GLU A 202 8.28 -3.69 -22.51
N ASN A 203 9.03 -3.07 -21.60
CA ASN A 203 9.73 -1.81 -21.88
C ASN A 203 10.83 -2.01 -22.94
N ASN A 204 11.58 -3.10 -22.90
CA ASN A 204 12.59 -3.43 -23.90
C ASN A 204 11.95 -3.68 -25.27
N LYS A 205 10.81 -4.39 -25.32
CA LYS A 205 10.04 -4.57 -26.56
C LYS A 205 9.55 -3.24 -27.14
N LYS A 206 9.06 -2.34 -26.28
CA LYS A 206 8.58 -1.03 -26.73
C LYS A 206 9.71 -0.19 -27.30
N LEU A 207 10.85 -0.12 -26.61
CA LEU A 207 12.06 0.56 -27.09
C LEU A 207 12.58 -0.02 -28.40
N TYR A 208 12.56 -1.36 -28.56
CA TYR A 208 12.93 -2.02 -29.80
C TYR A 208 12.01 -1.62 -30.95
N ASN A 209 10.68 -1.63 -30.73
CA ASN A 209 9.71 -1.25 -31.75
C ASN A 209 9.81 0.24 -32.11
N GLU A 210 9.98 1.15 -31.15
CA GLU A 210 10.18 2.58 -31.38
C GLU A 210 11.45 2.82 -32.23
N ASN A 211 12.55 2.15 -31.90
CA ASN A 211 13.79 2.25 -32.69
C ASN A 211 13.67 1.66 -34.08
N MET A 212 12.80 0.62 -34.29
CA MET A 212 12.54 0.04 -35.62
C MET A 212 11.58 0.88 -36.45
N GLU A 213 10.64 1.62 -35.82
CA GLU A 213 9.76 2.56 -36.54
C GLU A 213 10.54 3.80 -37.03
N ASP A 214 11.52 4.26 -36.27
CA ASP A 214 12.41 5.36 -36.67
C ASP A 214 13.44 4.94 -37.74
N ALA A 215 13.74 3.64 -37.86
CA ALA A 215 14.60 3.07 -38.88
C ALA A 215 13.82 2.79 -40.17
N LYS A 216 13.10 3.80 -40.73
CA LYS A 216 12.54 3.69 -42.05
C LYS A 216 13.67 3.57 -43.05
N PRO A 217 13.66 2.56 -43.96
CA PRO A 217 14.67 2.45 -45.00
C PRO A 217 14.59 3.70 -45.88
N THR A 218 15.67 4.49 -45.88
CA THR A 218 15.79 5.62 -46.80
C THR A 218 16.10 5.06 -48.19
N VAL A 219 15.12 5.04 -49.08
CA VAL A 219 15.35 4.68 -50.47
C VAL A 219 16.01 5.85 -51.16
N TYR A 220 17.28 5.72 -51.49
CA TYR A 220 17.97 6.66 -52.36
C TYR A 220 17.62 6.31 -53.83
N LEU A 221 16.90 7.20 -54.48
CA LEU A 221 16.75 7.16 -55.95
C LEU A 221 17.99 7.83 -56.56
N ASP A 222 18.73 7.06 -57.35
CA ASP A 222 19.81 7.64 -58.16
C ASP A 222 19.20 8.59 -59.22
N MET A 223 19.91 9.67 -59.47
CA MET A 223 19.42 10.75 -60.37
C MET A 223 19.16 10.29 -61.80
N ASP A 224 19.61 9.09 -62.22
CA ASP A 224 19.42 8.52 -63.54
C ASP A 224 18.21 7.54 -63.66
N GLY A 225 17.39 7.38 -62.59
CA GLY A 225 16.16 6.61 -62.60
C GLY A 225 16.34 5.07 -62.67
N VAL A 226 17.53 4.55 -62.35
CA VAL A 226 17.82 3.13 -62.30
C VAL A 226 17.76 2.63 -60.87
N LEU A 227 16.80 1.77 -60.56
CA LEU A 227 16.73 1.02 -59.31
C LEU A 227 17.90 0.01 -59.28
N ALA A 228 18.93 0.29 -58.48
CA ALA A 228 19.93 -0.72 -58.12
C ALA A 228 19.37 -1.60 -57.04
N ASP A 229 19.13 -2.87 -57.40
CA ASP A 229 18.72 -3.92 -56.45
C ASP A 229 19.95 -4.34 -55.63
N PHE A 230 20.00 -3.98 -54.34
CA PHE A 230 21.15 -4.22 -53.49
C PHE A 230 21.03 -5.50 -52.65
N PHE A 231 20.11 -6.41 -53.01
CA PHE A 231 19.99 -7.75 -52.42
C PHE A 231 20.21 -8.82 -53.48
N GLY A 232 21.41 -8.93 -53.96
CA GLY A 232 21.84 -9.99 -54.84
C GLY A 232 23.11 -10.64 -54.31
N GLY A 233 23.01 -11.87 -53.80
CA GLY A 233 24.15 -12.70 -53.44
C GLY A 233 23.96 -13.53 -52.20
#